data_4a4e46d47f098b47f94925a52ceb6e4b
#
_entry.id   4a4e46d47f098b47f94925a52ceb6e4b
#
_cell.length_a   1.000
_cell.length_b   1.000
_cell.length_c   1.000
_cell.angle_alpha   90.00
_cell.angle_beta   90.00
_cell.angle_gamma   90.00
#
_symmetry.space_group_name_H-M   'P 1'
#
loop_
_entity.id
_entity.type
_entity.pdbx_description
1 polymer ?
#
loop_
_entity_poly.entity_id
_entity_poly.type
_entity_poly.pdbx_seq_one_letter_code
_entity_poly.pdbx_strand_id
1 'polypeptide(L)'
;ADCGSILLNGKPLEIRSTCEAVEAGIGYLPEDRRRHGVILEMSVAANITLGILPRLFPRSWLRFDAERQLAEGLCRDLAVKTPSVESPVSSLSGGNQQKVALARWLATTPKLLILDEPTQGVDVGAKAEIHRIIRRLAARGLAVLMVSSDLPEILGMSDRIAVMRGGTIIAMFDGSRATAHEVMAAALGGAPATS
;
A
#
# COMPACT_ATOMS: atom_id res chain seq x y z
N ALA A 1 -9.31 -5.24 17.75
CA ALA A 1 -8.18 -5.35 18.68
C ALA A 1 -8.75 -5.59 20.07
N ASP A 2 -8.15 -6.53 20.80
CA ASP A 2 -8.65 -6.89 22.15
C ASP A 2 -8.26 -5.82 23.19
N CYS A 3 -7.21 -5.05 22.92
CA CYS A 3 -6.77 -3.90 23.72
C CYS A 3 -5.80 -3.02 22.91
N GLY A 4 -5.54 -1.82 23.42
CA GLY A 4 -4.63 -0.85 22.82
C GLY A 4 -5.33 0.41 22.33
N SER A 5 -4.57 1.36 21.81
CA SER A 5 -5.07 2.61 21.22
C SER A 5 -4.42 2.87 19.89
N ILE A 6 -5.19 3.43 18.96
CA ILE A 6 -4.70 3.89 17.65
C ILE A 6 -4.75 5.42 17.68
N LEU A 7 -3.66 6.05 17.30
CA LEU A 7 -3.58 7.50 17.13
C LEU A 7 -3.30 7.81 15.66
N LEU A 8 -4.14 8.65 15.06
CA LEU A 8 -3.90 9.18 13.71
C LEU A 8 -3.75 10.70 13.82
N ASN A 9 -2.57 11.22 13.42
CA ASN A 9 -2.22 12.63 13.58
C ASN A 9 -2.36 13.12 15.05
N GLY A 10 -1.98 12.28 16.02
CA GLY A 10 -2.04 12.56 17.45
C GLY A 10 -3.44 12.51 18.06
N LYS A 11 -4.48 12.18 17.30
CA LYS A 11 -5.86 12.06 17.79
C LYS A 11 -6.23 10.58 17.94
N PRO A 12 -6.87 10.20 19.06
CA PRO A 12 -7.40 8.86 19.24
C PRO A 12 -8.38 8.51 18.12
N LEU A 13 -8.26 7.29 17.62
CA LEU A 13 -9.09 6.76 16.55
C LEU A 13 -9.67 5.42 16.96
N GLU A 14 -11.00 5.33 17.03
CA GLU A 14 -11.71 4.07 17.17
C GLU A 14 -12.19 3.61 15.79
N ILE A 15 -11.84 2.39 15.41
CA ILE A 15 -12.22 1.77 14.14
C ILE A 15 -13.00 0.51 14.44
N ARG A 16 -14.25 0.46 14.00
CA ARG A 16 -15.15 -0.68 14.18
C ARG A 16 -15.46 -1.40 12.87
N SER A 17 -15.13 -0.76 11.73
CA SER A 17 -15.36 -1.31 10.40
C SER A 17 -14.29 -0.85 9.41
N THR A 18 -14.18 -1.58 8.28
CA THR A 18 -13.30 -1.19 7.17
C THR A 18 -13.71 0.13 6.55
N CYS A 19 -15.01 0.44 6.50
CA CYS A 19 -15.52 1.72 5.99
C CYS A 19 -15.00 2.88 6.85
N GLU A 20 -15.10 2.77 8.18
CA GLU A 20 -14.58 3.77 9.11
C GLU A 20 -13.06 3.97 8.96
N ALA A 21 -12.30 2.89 8.71
CA ALA A 21 -10.87 3.00 8.45
C ALA A 21 -10.58 3.81 7.18
N VAL A 22 -11.32 3.55 6.11
CA VAL A 22 -11.19 4.30 4.83
C VAL A 22 -11.59 5.76 5.02
N GLU A 23 -12.69 6.04 5.72
CA GLU A 23 -13.13 7.41 6.02
C GLU A 23 -12.13 8.17 6.88
N ALA A 24 -11.47 7.51 7.81
CA ALA A 24 -10.38 8.08 8.60
C ALA A 24 -9.13 8.38 7.77
N GLY A 25 -9.02 7.82 6.57
CA GLY A 25 -7.90 7.97 5.65
C GLY A 25 -6.84 6.89 5.79
N ILE A 26 -7.23 5.66 6.10
CA ILE A 26 -6.33 4.50 6.12
C ILE A 26 -6.60 3.65 4.88
N GLY A 27 -5.56 3.42 4.08
CA GLY A 27 -5.56 2.47 2.96
C GLY A 27 -4.78 1.21 3.33
N TYR A 28 -5.20 0.05 2.77
CA TYR A 28 -4.52 -1.23 3.00
C TYR A 28 -4.35 -2.01 1.71
N LEU A 29 -3.11 -2.16 1.25
CA LEU A 29 -2.75 -2.99 0.10
C LEU A 29 -2.39 -4.40 0.61
N PRO A 30 -3.19 -5.43 0.31
CA PRO A 30 -2.95 -6.80 0.79
C PRO A 30 -1.85 -7.50 -0.02
N GLU A 31 -1.23 -8.50 0.59
CA GLU A 31 -0.24 -9.39 -0.02
C GLU A 31 -0.78 -10.08 -1.28
N ASP A 32 -1.93 -10.76 -1.18
CA ASP A 32 -2.55 -11.43 -2.33
C ASP A 32 -3.45 -10.46 -3.11
N ARG A 33 -2.82 -9.76 -4.07
CA ARG A 33 -3.53 -8.82 -4.94
C ARG A 33 -4.62 -9.45 -5.79
N ARG A 34 -4.48 -10.74 -6.16
CA ARG A 34 -5.45 -11.42 -7.04
C ARG A 34 -6.72 -11.79 -6.31
N ARG A 35 -6.64 -12.09 -5.02
CA ARG A 35 -7.80 -12.41 -4.19
C ARG A 35 -8.45 -11.18 -3.57
N HIS A 36 -7.63 -10.22 -3.13
CA HIS A 36 -8.11 -9.11 -2.28
C HIS A 36 -7.78 -7.72 -2.83
N GLY A 37 -6.81 -7.63 -3.76
CA GLY A 37 -6.31 -6.34 -4.25
C GLY A 37 -7.04 -5.82 -5.49
N VAL A 38 -7.40 -6.67 -6.45
CA VAL A 38 -8.06 -6.29 -7.71
C VAL A 38 -9.13 -7.29 -8.11
N ILE A 39 -10.09 -6.84 -8.91
CA ILE A 39 -11.10 -7.71 -9.55
C ILE A 39 -10.69 -7.83 -11.02
N LEU A 40 -10.16 -9.01 -11.38
CA LEU A 40 -9.46 -9.24 -12.66
C LEU A 40 -10.35 -8.99 -13.89
N GLU A 41 -11.62 -9.33 -13.81
CA GLU A 41 -12.60 -9.21 -14.91
C GLU A 41 -13.09 -7.78 -15.10
N MET A 42 -12.95 -6.92 -14.10
CA MET A 42 -13.35 -5.51 -14.19
C MET A 42 -12.28 -4.67 -14.88
N SER A 43 -12.71 -3.54 -15.46
CA SER A 43 -11.81 -2.57 -16.08
C SER A 43 -10.84 -1.96 -15.06
N VAL A 44 -9.74 -1.41 -15.56
CA VAL A 44 -8.78 -0.64 -14.75
C VAL A 44 -9.48 0.51 -14.05
N ALA A 45 -10.34 1.27 -14.77
CA ALA A 45 -11.10 2.38 -14.20
C ALA A 45 -12.00 1.93 -13.04
N ALA A 46 -12.83 0.92 -13.25
CA ALA A 46 -13.72 0.40 -12.22
C ALA A 46 -12.96 -0.14 -11.00
N ASN A 47 -11.80 -0.79 -11.21
CA ASN A 47 -10.93 -1.20 -10.12
C ASN A 47 -10.41 -0.03 -9.30
N ILE A 48 -9.92 1.01 -9.95
CA ILE A 48 -9.35 2.19 -9.28
C ILE A 48 -10.43 2.93 -8.47
N THR A 49 -11.64 3.05 -9.00
CA THR A 49 -12.69 3.87 -8.42
C THR A 49 -13.57 3.15 -7.41
N LEU A 50 -13.43 1.83 -7.28
CA LEU A 50 -14.27 0.99 -6.41
C LEU A 50 -14.38 1.54 -4.96
N GLY A 51 -13.29 2.02 -4.40
CA GLY A 51 -13.24 2.55 -3.03
C GLY A 51 -13.91 3.92 -2.85
N ILE A 52 -14.25 4.60 -3.94
CA ILE A 52 -14.82 5.95 -3.91
C ILE A 52 -16.15 6.08 -4.67
N LEU A 53 -16.76 4.95 -5.02
CA LEU A 53 -18.04 4.92 -5.75
C LEU A 53 -19.10 5.87 -5.13
N PRO A 54 -19.31 5.91 -3.80
CA PRO A 54 -20.30 6.82 -3.22
C PRO A 54 -20.00 8.30 -3.46
N ARG A 55 -18.72 8.67 -3.65
CA ARG A 55 -18.30 10.05 -3.96
C ARG A 55 -18.46 10.38 -5.44
N LEU A 56 -18.22 9.41 -6.33
CA LEU A 56 -18.33 9.58 -7.78
C LEU A 56 -19.78 9.57 -8.26
N PHE A 57 -20.65 8.82 -7.57
CA PHE A 57 -22.03 8.57 -8.00
C PHE A 57 -23.05 9.02 -6.94
N PRO A 58 -23.03 10.31 -6.54
CA PRO A 58 -24.04 10.82 -5.63
C PRO A 58 -25.43 10.76 -6.30
N ARG A 59 -26.41 10.20 -5.62
CA ARG A 59 -27.83 10.11 -6.08
C ARG A 59 -28.04 9.29 -7.36
N SER A 60 -27.26 8.22 -7.56
CA SER A 60 -27.43 7.26 -8.68
C SER A 60 -27.16 7.79 -10.09
N TRP A 61 -26.55 8.97 -10.25
CA TRP A 61 -26.12 9.46 -11.55
C TRP A 61 -24.67 8.99 -11.81
N LEU A 62 -24.52 8.12 -12.81
CA LEU A 62 -23.22 7.61 -13.22
C LEU A 62 -22.44 8.70 -13.97
N ARG A 63 -21.33 9.15 -13.38
CA ARG A 63 -20.42 10.13 -14.00
C ARG A 63 -19.22 9.41 -14.61
N PHE A 64 -19.46 8.64 -15.67
CA PHE A 64 -18.44 7.85 -16.35
C PHE A 64 -17.23 8.68 -16.81
N ASP A 65 -17.45 9.91 -17.26
CA ASP A 65 -16.35 10.78 -17.65
C ASP A 65 -15.44 11.15 -16.47
N ALA A 66 -16.00 11.41 -15.29
CA ALA A 66 -15.23 11.71 -14.09
C ALA A 66 -14.46 10.47 -13.59
N GLU A 67 -15.07 9.30 -13.66
CA GLU A 67 -14.40 8.01 -13.37
C GLU A 67 -13.20 7.81 -14.28
N ARG A 68 -13.42 7.95 -15.59
CA ARG A 68 -12.36 7.78 -16.59
C ARG A 68 -11.21 8.77 -16.40
N GLN A 69 -11.51 10.05 -16.22
CA GLN A 69 -10.50 11.09 -16.02
C GLN A 69 -9.65 10.83 -14.77
N LEU A 70 -10.28 10.42 -13.65
CA LEU A 70 -9.57 10.07 -12.43
C LEU A 70 -8.66 8.85 -12.63
N ALA A 71 -9.18 7.80 -13.26
CA ALA A 71 -8.44 6.59 -13.54
C ALA A 71 -7.24 6.86 -14.47
N GLU A 72 -7.43 7.62 -15.53
CA GLU A 72 -6.35 8.03 -16.43
C GLU A 72 -5.28 8.86 -15.71
N GLY A 73 -5.70 9.76 -14.81
CA GLY A 73 -4.79 10.55 -13.97
C GLY A 73 -3.91 9.66 -13.09
N LEU A 74 -4.52 8.75 -12.35
CA LEU A 74 -3.78 7.83 -11.47
C LEU A 74 -2.91 6.83 -12.27
N CYS A 75 -3.38 6.36 -13.42
CA CYS A 75 -2.57 5.51 -14.30
C CYS A 75 -1.31 6.24 -14.78
N ARG A 76 -1.41 7.52 -15.17
CA ARG A 76 -0.23 8.34 -15.52
C ARG A 76 0.70 8.53 -14.34
N ASP A 77 0.17 8.89 -13.18
CA ASP A 77 0.96 9.16 -11.97
C ASP A 77 1.74 7.94 -11.49
N LEU A 78 1.17 6.75 -11.63
CA LEU A 78 1.78 5.49 -11.23
C LEU A 78 2.48 4.76 -12.38
N ALA A 79 2.50 5.35 -13.58
CA ALA A 79 3.04 4.73 -14.78
C ALA A 79 2.48 3.32 -15.01
N VAL A 80 1.14 3.17 -14.90
CA VAL A 80 0.44 1.91 -15.23
C VAL A 80 0.45 1.74 -16.74
N LYS A 81 1.04 0.63 -17.20
CA LYS A 81 1.05 0.30 -18.65
C LYS A 81 -0.24 -0.46 -18.98
N THR A 82 -1.19 0.22 -19.57
CA THR A 82 -2.47 -0.30 -20.06
C THR A 82 -2.78 0.30 -21.43
N PRO A 83 -3.40 -0.46 -22.36
CA PRO A 83 -3.89 0.09 -23.63
C PRO A 83 -4.99 1.14 -23.42
N SER A 84 -5.87 0.90 -22.44
CA SER A 84 -6.98 1.78 -22.04
C SER A 84 -7.35 1.53 -20.59
N VAL A 85 -7.91 2.53 -19.93
CA VAL A 85 -8.50 2.33 -18.58
C VAL A 85 -9.76 1.48 -18.61
N GLU A 86 -10.34 1.25 -19.78
CA GLU A 86 -11.48 0.33 -20.00
C GLU A 86 -11.02 -1.14 -20.15
N SER A 87 -9.72 -1.39 -20.32
CA SER A 87 -9.20 -2.76 -20.44
C SER A 87 -9.37 -3.52 -19.13
N PRO A 88 -9.68 -4.83 -19.17
CA PRO A 88 -9.78 -5.65 -17.96
C PRO A 88 -8.40 -5.79 -17.31
N VAL A 89 -8.36 -5.78 -15.96
CA VAL A 89 -7.10 -5.89 -15.20
C VAL A 89 -6.39 -7.22 -15.47
N SER A 90 -7.13 -8.28 -15.83
CA SER A 90 -6.56 -9.57 -16.21
C SER A 90 -5.59 -9.52 -17.41
N SER A 91 -5.73 -8.52 -18.28
CA SER A 91 -4.83 -8.32 -19.43
C SER A 91 -3.47 -7.71 -19.07
N LEU A 92 -3.30 -7.24 -17.83
CA LEU A 92 -2.10 -6.55 -17.39
C LEU A 92 -1.07 -7.51 -16.78
N SER A 93 0.22 -7.15 -16.89
CA SER A 93 1.28 -7.82 -16.14
C SER A 93 1.09 -7.68 -14.62
N GLY A 94 1.67 -8.61 -13.84
CA GLY A 94 1.58 -8.59 -12.38
C GLY A 94 1.99 -7.26 -11.73
N GLY A 95 3.05 -6.63 -12.23
CA GLY A 95 3.49 -5.32 -11.75
C GLY A 95 2.49 -4.21 -12.05
N ASN A 96 1.79 -4.24 -13.20
CA ASN A 96 0.75 -3.28 -13.51
C ASN A 96 -0.54 -3.55 -12.71
N GLN A 97 -0.89 -4.81 -12.45
CA GLN A 97 -1.98 -5.17 -11.52
C GLN A 97 -1.72 -4.61 -10.12
N GLN A 98 -0.48 -4.70 -9.63
CA GLN A 98 -0.07 -4.15 -8.34
C GLN A 98 -0.22 -2.63 -8.29
N LYS A 99 0.18 -1.95 -9.37
CA LYS A 99 -0.01 -0.49 -9.49
C LYS A 99 -1.49 -0.09 -9.54
N VAL A 100 -2.36 -0.90 -10.18
CA VAL A 100 -3.82 -0.68 -10.15
C VAL A 100 -4.37 -0.86 -8.74
N ALA A 101 -3.95 -1.89 -8.01
CA ALA A 101 -4.34 -2.08 -6.61
C ALA A 101 -3.89 -0.91 -5.72
N LEU A 102 -2.69 -0.38 -5.95
CA LEU A 102 -2.19 0.82 -5.27
C LEU A 102 -3.01 2.06 -5.66
N ALA A 103 -3.33 2.24 -6.96
CA ALA A 103 -4.14 3.35 -7.46
C ALA A 103 -5.53 3.39 -6.80
N ARG A 104 -6.17 2.24 -6.58
CA ARG A 104 -7.45 2.12 -5.86
C ARG A 104 -7.38 2.79 -4.49
N TRP A 105 -6.34 2.52 -3.72
CA TRP A 105 -6.19 3.12 -2.40
C TRP A 105 -5.83 4.61 -2.48
N LEU A 106 -5.01 5.02 -3.44
CA LEU A 106 -4.69 6.44 -3.62
C LEU A 106 -5.90 7.26 -4.05
N ALA A 107 -6.86 6.68 -4.77
CA ALA A 107 -8.13 7.33 -5.09
C ALA A 107 -8.91 7.75 -3.84
N THR A 108 -8.76 7.05 -2.72
CA THR A 108 -9.39 7.42 -1.44
C THR A 108 -8.71 8.60 -0.74
N THR A 109 -7.57 9.10 -1.25
CA THR A 109 -6.75 10.15 -0.64
C THR A 109 -6.32 9.82 0.80
N PRO A 110 -5.60 8.70 1.01
CA PRO A 110 -5.26 8.23 2.34
C PRO A 110 -4.23 9.14 3.03
N LYS A 111 -4.24 9.14 4.37
CA LYS A 111 -3.23 9.74 5.25
C LYS A 111 -2.17 8.71 5.66
N LEU A 112 -2.58 7.47 5.77
CA LEU A 112 -1.75 6.30 6.06
C LEU A 112 -2.03 5.21 5.02
N LEU A 113 -0.98 4.66 4.45
CA LEU A 113 -1.05 3.52 3.55
C LEU A 113 -0.29 2.34 4.18
N ILE A 114 -1.01 1.26 4.46
CA ILE A 114 -0.44 0.00 4.91
C ILE A 114 -0.20 -0.87 3.69
N LEU A 115 1.02 -1.33 3.51
CA LEU A 115 1.47 -2.14 2.38
C LEU A 115 1.93 -3.50 2.92
N ASP A 116 1.24 -4.56 2.57
CA ASP A 116 1.58 -5.92 2.95
C ASP A 116 2.20 -6.64 1.76
N GLU A 117 3.50 -6.96 1.87
CA GLU A 117 4.32 -7.56 0.81
C GLU A 117 4.12 -6.89 -0.56
N PRO A 118 4.34 -5.57 -0.68
CA PRO A 118 3.91 -4.79 -1.86
C PRO A 118 4.59 -5.19 -3.17
N THR A 119 5.69 -5.92 -3.11
CA THR A 119 6.46 -6.34 -4.29
C THR A 119 6.49 -7.86 -4.48
N GLN A 120 5.69 -8.61 -3.71
CA GLN A 120 5.63 -10.06 -3.85
C GLN A 120 5.08 -10.48 -5.21
N GLY A 121 5.76 -11.42 -5.84
CA GLY A 121 5.33 -11.99 -7.12
C GLY A 121 5.33 -11.00 -8.30
N VAL A 122 6.16 -9.94 -8.23
CA VAL A 122 6.44 -9.05 -9.36
C VAL A 122 7.89 -9.22 -9.83
N ASP A 123 8.16 -8.87 -11.07
CA ASP A 123 9.52 -8.90 -11.62
C ASP A 123 10.40 -7.77 -11.05
N VAL A 124 11.73 -7.92 -11.20
CA VAL A 124 12.71 -6.98 -10.63
C VAL A 124 12.51 -5.54 -11.13
N GLY A 125 12.14 -5.37 -12.39
CA GLY A 125 11.89 -4.05 -12.98
C GLY A 125 10.66 -3.40 -12.36
N ALA A 126 9.56 -4.15 -12.21
CA ALA A 126 8.34 -3.69 -11.58
C ALA A 126 8.55 -3.38 -10.08
N LYS A 127 9.36 -4.20 -9.36
CA LYS A 127 9.74 -3.93 -7.97
C LYS A 127 10.40 -2.56 -7.82
N ALA A 128 11.40 -2.25 -8.63
CA ALA A 128 12.08 -0.96 -8.61
C ALA A 128 11.14 0.22 -8.93
N GLU A 129 10.15 0.02 -9.82
CA GLU A 129 9.14 1.03 -10.11
C GLU A 129 8.20 1.27 -8.92
N ILE A 130 7.73 0.20 -8.26
CA ILE A 130 6.87 0.27 -7.08
C ILE A 130 7.60 0.99 -5.93
N HIS A 131 8.87 0.67 -5.67
CA HIS A 131 9.69 1.37 -4.67
C HIS A 131 9.79 2.88 -4.96
N ARG A 132 10.03 3.25 -6.23
CA ARG A 132 10.07 4.66 -6.63
C ARG A 132 8.74 5.38 -6.39
N ILE A 133 7.62 4.69 -6.65
CA ILE A 133 6.28 5.22 -6.40
C ILE A 133 6.08 5.45 -4.90
N ILE A 134 6.36 4.45 -4.05
CA ILE A 134 6.20 4.52 -2.60
C ILE A 134 7.04 5.67 -2.02
N ARG A 135 8.32 5.78 -2.38
CA ARG A 135 9.19 6.88 -1.94
C ARG A 135 8.65 8.26 -2.35
N ARG A 136 8.16 8.40 -3.58
CA ARG A 136 7.57 9.65 -4.05
C ARG A 136 6.30 10.02 -3.28
N LEU A 137 5.48 9.05 -2.90
CA LEU A 137 4.28 9.27 -2.09
C LEU A 137 4.66 9.69 -0.67
N ALA A 138 5.62 9.01 -0.05
CA ALA A 138 6.13 9.36 1.28
C ALA A 138 6.75 10.78 1.29
N ALA A 139 7.53 11.14 0.27
CA ALA A 139 8.07 12.48 0.11
C ALA A 139 7.00 13.58 -0.04
N ARG A 140 5.79 13.23 -0.45
CA ARG A 140 4.62 14.12 -0.50
C ARG A 140 3.81 14.16 0.79
N GLY A 141 4.29 13.50 1.86
CA GLY A 141 3.68 13.52 3.19
C GLY A 141 2.72 12.36 3.49
N LEU A 142 2.61 11.36 2.60
CA LEU A 142 1.84 10.15 2.90
C LEU A 142 2.62 9.30 3.92
N ALA A 143 2.01 8.99 5.06
CA ALA A 143 2.57 8.01 5.98
C ALA A 143 2.47 6.60 5.38
N VAL A 144 3.55 5.82 5.43
CA VAL A 144 3.58 4.45 4.91
C VAL A 144 4.01 3.49 6.00
N LEU A 145 3.22 2.45 6.23
CA LEU A 145 3.57 1.30 7.04
C LEU A 145 3.75 0.10 6.09
N MET A 146 4.98 -0.35 5.90
CA MET A 146 5.29 -1.46 5.02
C MET A 146 5.61 -2.71 5.84
N VAL A 147 4.97 -3.80 5.52
CA VAL A 147 5.30 -5.15 6.00
C VAL A 147 5.96 -5.89 4.84
N SER A 148 7.15 -6.41 5.05
CA SER A 148 7.88 -7.15 4.02
C SER A 148 8.81 -8.19 4.64
N SER A 149 8.92 -9.34 4.00
CA SER A 149 9.90 -10.38 4.30
C SER A 149 11.23 -10.18 3.55
N ASP A 150 11.28 -9.23 2.62
CA ASP A 150 12.47 -8.91 1.82
C ASP A 150 13.35 -7.89 2.57
N LEU A 151 14.42 -8.40 3.22
CA LEU A 151 15.32 -7.57 4.01
C LEU A 151 15.98 -6.42 3.22
N PRO A 152 16.47 -6.60 1.99
CA PRO A 152 16.91 -5.51 1.14
C PRO A 152 15.86 -4.43 0.91
N GLU A 153 14.57 -4.80 0.76
CA GLU A 153 13.47 -3.85 0.62
C GLU A 153 13.30 -3.03 1.89
N ILE A 154 13.22 -3.69 3.06
CA ILE A 154 13.08 -3.03 4.35
C ILE A 154 14.22 -2.03 4.59
N LEU A 155 15.47 -2.46 4.44
CA LEU A 155 16.65 -1.61 4.66
C LEU A 155 16.73 -0.43 3.68
N GLY A 156 16.32 -0.67 2.42
CA GLY A 156 16.38 0.35 1.38
C GLY A 156 15.24 1.36 1.41
N MET A 157 14.13 1.06 2.10
CA MET A 157 12.89 1.85 1.99
C MET A 157 12.44 2.52 3.28
N SER A 158 12.91 2.05 4.44
CA SER A 158 12.33 2.42 5.73
C SER A 158 13.16 3.46 6.49
N ASP A 159 12.51 4.47 7.06
CA ASP A 159 13.11 5.41 8.02
C ASP A 159 13.23 4.75 9.41
N ARG A 160 12.30 3.86 9.74
CA ARG A 160 12.27 3.10 10.99
C ARG A 160 11.91 1.66 10.71
N ILE A 161 12.56 0.72 11.38
CA ILE A 161 12.35 -0.71 11.19
C ILE A 161 11.91 -1.32 12.52
N ALA A 162 10.73 -1.95 12.54
CA ALA A 162 10.24 -2.75 13.64
C ALA A 162 10.40 -4.23 13.32
N VAL A 163 11.12 -4.97 14.13
CA VAL A 163 11.26 -6.43 13.97
C VAL A 163 10.21 -7.12 14.85
N MET A 164 9.37 -7.94 14.22
CA MET A 164 8.35 -8.73 14.90
C MET A 164 8.72 -10.21 14.95
N ARG A 165 8.45 -10.83 16.09
CA ARG A 165 8.57 -12.28 16.29
C ARG A 165 7.52 -12.76 17.28
N GLY A 166 6.81 -13.83 16.91
CA GLY A 166 5.77 -14.41 17.79
C GLY A 166 4.66 -13.41 18.16
N GLY A 167 4.30 -12.50 17.25
CA GLY A 167 3.26 -11.49 17.47
C GLY A 167 3.69 -10.27 18.30
N THR A 168 4.99 -10.16 18.65
CA THR A 168 5.52 -9.07 19.49
C THR A 168 6.63 -8.33 18.77
N ILE A 169 6.67 -7.00 18.92
CA ILE A 169 7.82 -6.19 18.46
C ILE A 169 8.96 -6.41 19.45
N ILE A 170 10.06 -6.97 18.97
CA ILE A 170 11.23 -7.35 19.78
C ILE A 170 12.40 -6.37 19.64
N ALA A 171 12.44 -5.60 18.57
CA ALA A 171 13.45 -4.59 18.34
C ALA A 171 12.94 -3.46 17.44
N MET A 172 13.52 -2.28 17.60
CA MET A 172 13.31 -1.11 16.75
C MET A 172 14.65 -0.56 16.32
N PHE A 173 14.80 -0.27 15.02
CA PHE A 173 16.02 0.28 14.44
C PHE A 173 15.72 1.59 13.69
N ASP A 174 16.71 2.47 13.67
CA ASP A 174 16.76 3.60 12.73
C ASP A 174 17.18 3.05 11.36
N GLY A 175 16.36 3.25 10.33
CA GLY A 175 16.62 2.70 8.99
C GLY A 175 17.92 3.20 8.36
N SER A 176 18.38 4.42 8.73
CA SER A 176 19.63 4.97 8.22
C SER A 176 20.89 4.32 8.80
N ARG A 177 20.76 3.60 9.92
CA ARG A 177 21.85 2.97 10.66
C ARG A 177 21.78 1.45 10.73
N ALA A 178 20.59 0.91 10.51
CA ALA A 178 20.34 -0.53 10.61
C ALA A 178 21.15 -1.32 9.58
N THR A 179 21.79 -2.39 10.05
CA THR A 179 22.48 -3.35 9.18
C THR A 179 21.65 -4.60 8.98
N ALA A 180 21.86 -5.29 7.86
CA ALA A 180 21.20 -6.56 7.59
C ALA A 180 21.47 -7.59 8.69
N HIS A 181 22.69 -7.60 9.25
CA HIS A 181 23.07 -8.49 10.31
C HIS A 181 22.28 -8.26 11.60
N GLU A 182 22.14 -7.02 12.04
CA GLU A 182 21.42 -6.66 13.27
C GLU A 182 19.93 -6.99 13.16
N VAL A 183 19.29 -6.63 12.03
CA VAL A 183 17.88 -6.92 11.80
C VAL A 183 17.62 -8.42 11.77
N MET A 184 18.48 -9.20 11.07
CA MET A 184 18.37 -10.67 11.03
C MET A 184 18.66 -11.31 12.37
N ALA A 185 19.70 -10.85 13.11
CA ALA A 185 19.99 -11.36 14.44
C ALA A 185 18.80 -11.19 15.39
N ALA A 186 18.17 -10.02 15.37
CA ALA A 186 16.95 -9.77 16.14
C ALA A 186 15.83 -10.73 15.72
N ALA A 187 15.53 -10.86 14.41
CA ALA A 187 14.48 -11.72 13.90
C ALA A 187 14.66 -13.20 14.30
N LEU A 188 15.90 -13.70 14.31
CA LEU A 188 16.25 -15.08 14.67
C LEU A 188 16.36 -15.30 16.19
N GLY A 189 16.32 -14.25 17.00
CA GLY A 189 16.38 -14.35 18.46
C GLY A 189 17.77 -14.23 19.04
N GLY A 190 18.74 -13.76 18.30
CA GLY A 190 20.01 -13.29 18.82
C GLY A 190 19.82 -12.03 19.66
N ALA A 191 20.60 -11.85 20.72
CA ALA A 191 20.59 -10.60 21.47
C ALA A 191 21.00 -9.46 20.53
N PRO A 192 20.29 -8.29 20.55
CA PRO A 192 20.76 -7.12 19.83
C PRO A 192 22.16 -6.77 20.35
N ALA A 193 23.11 -6.54 19.45
CA ALA A 193 24.41 -6.01 19.84
C ALA A 193 24.15 -4.63 20.48
N THR A 194 24.26 -4.58 21.80
CA THR A 194 24.25 -3.32 22.57
C THR A 194 25.53 -2.56 22.21
N SER A 195 25.36 -1.48 21.49
CA SER A 195 26.37 -0.43 21.34
C SER A 195 26.00 0.77 22.17
#